data_96a3353ec7540e634bfc987d9bdcc79d
#
_entry.id   96a3353ec7540e634bfc987d9bdcc79d
#
_cell.length_a   1.000
_cell.length_b   1.000
_cell.length_c   1.000
_cell.angle_alpha   90.00
_cell.angle_beta   90.00
_cell.angle_gamma   90.00
#
_symmetry.space_group_name_H-M   'P 1'
#
loop_
_entity.id
_entity.type
_entity.pdbx_description
1 polymer ?
#
loop_
_entity_poly.entity_id
_entity_poly.type
_entity_poly.pdbx_seq_one_letter_code
_entity_poly.pdbx_strand_id
1 'polypeptide(L)'
;ENLSNSYTGNNEPNSAIASSKVSLDLINSAYLENRNNFSMGRKAAKICLSISKGYQKINDYNQSNTYTDQAITLLDEITKDNLPLEEDQYLYASANLQMGITLGFQDKYTESREYLEYAIDQFNQLVTAIPENRNYQFYLAKALGKDAEIAFKTGAEDAVTINDYSIELLNDLINNNPRDIFKFEIAQRFYTFSKTLVSQGEDSAARTQANLALKNLKEIRKNQPSNIEFQINTAQLFRLLTELHKKAGDTEKVIEYCREALSLSETLLETDRNVEDNNSIKLEHRSRLARDYGLLGWNLVKLKDQYEIDEARKSFKESQKIYKEILIKEPSNIDAQQGYQWASDCLVELFKSSS
;
A
#
# COMPACT_ATOMS: atom_id res chain seq x y z
N GLU A 1 -22.51 -7.29 -0.53
CA GLU A 1 -21.45 -6.93 0.45
C GLU A 1 -20.58 -8.13 0.81
N ASN A 2 -21.14 -9.30 1.14
CA ASN A 2 -20.37 -10.49 1.49
C ASN A 2 -19.50 -11.01 0.33
N LEU A 3 -19.99 -11.00 -0.92
CA LEU A 3 -19.23 -11.39 -2.10
C LEU A 3 -18.08 -10.38 -2.38
N SER A 4 -18.35 -9.08 -2.26
CA SER A 4 -17.33 -8.05 -2.43
C SER A 4 -16.20 -8.20 -1.38
N ASN A 5 -16.56 -8.46 -0.12
CA ASN A 5 -15.57 -8.69 0.94
C ASN A 5 -14.75 -9.98 0.71
N SER A 6 -15.36 -11.03 0.15
CA SER A 6 -14.64 -12.24 -0.26
C SER A 6 -13.63 -11.96 -1.37
N TYR A 7 -14.01 -11.24 -2.43
CA TYR A 7 -13.10 -10.88 -3.52
C TYR A 7 -11.98 -9.94 -3.09
N THR A 8 -12.25 -8.99 -2.17
CA THR A 8 -11.19 -8.15 -1.62
C THR A 8 -10.20 -8.96 -0.78
N GLY A 9 -10.67 -9.96 -0.04
CA GLY A 9 -9.81 -10.90 0.70
C GLY A 9 -8.95 -11.78 -0.22
N ASN A 10 -9.47 -12.12 -1.42
CA ASN A 10 -8.77 -12.92 -2.43
C ASN A 10 -7.90 -12.07 -3.39
N ASN A 11 -7.78 -10.77 -3.15
CA ASN A 11 -7.05 -9.83 -4.03
C ASN A 11 -7.58 -9.75 -5.47
N GLU A 12 -8.91 -9.83 -5.64
CA GLU A 12 -9.61 -9.67 -6.92
C GLU A 12 -10.38 -8.33 -6.94
N PRO A 13 -9.71 -7.17 -7.03
CA PRO A 13 -10.36 -5.87 -6.85
C PRO A 13 -11.40 -5.57 -7.93
N ASN A 14 -11.21 -6.02 -9.18
CA ASN A 14 -12.18 -5.81 -10.24
C ASN A 14 -13.48 -6.57 -10.00
N SER A 15 -13.40 -7.82 -9.55
CA SER A 15 -14.56 -8.63 -9.20
C SER A 15 -15.28 -8.06 -7.97
N ALA A 16 -14.53 -7.55 -6.99
CA ALA A 16 -15.08 -6.85 -5.83
C ALA A 16 -15.82 -5.55 -6.24
N ILE A 17 -15.25 -4.74 -7.12
CA ILE A 17 -15.87 -3.54 -7.67
C ILE A 17 -17.16 -3.90 -8.42
N ALA A 18 -17.12 -4.90 -9.30
CA ALA A 18 -18.28 -5.32 -10.09
C ALA A 18 -19.44 -5.78 -9.19
N SER A 19 -19.18 -6.64 -8.20
CA SER A 19 -20.21 -7.12 -7.28
C SER A 19 -20.77 -5.99 -6.39
N SER A 20 -19.91 -5.05 -5.96
CA SER A 20 -20.33 -3.89 -5.18
C SER A 20 -21.22 -2.95 -6.00
N LYS A 21 -20.92 -2.73 -7.29
CA LYS A 21 -21.76 -1.91 -8.19
C LYS A 21 -23.16 -2.49 -8.34
N VAL A 22 -23.28 -3.81 -8.58
CA VAL A 22 -24.59 -4.46 -8.64
C VAL A 22 -25.36 -4.28 -7.33
N SER A 23 -24.69 -4.41 -6.19
CA SER A 23 -25.29 -4.19 -4.88
C SER A 23 -25.72 -2.72 -4.69
N LEU A 24 -24.92 -1.77 -5.17
CA LEU A 24 -25.24 -0.34 -5.11
C LEU A 24 -26.49 0.00 -5.93
N ASP A 25 -26.59 -0.52 -7.16
CA ASP A 25 -27.74 -0.28 -8.05
C ASP A 25 -29.04 -0.76 -7.40
N LEU A 26 -29.04 -1.97 -6.79
CA LEU A 26 -30.20 -2.51 -6.10
C LEU A 26 -30.61 -1.68 -4.88
N ILE A 27 -29.63 -1.25 -4.07
CA ILE A 27 -29.92 -0.46 -2.86
C ILE A 27 -30.36 0.96 -3.23
N ASN A 28 -29.72 1.56 -4.23
CA ASN A 28 -30.10 2.89 -4.69
C ASN A 28 -31.54 2.90 -5.25
N SER A 29 -31.93 1.89 -6.02
CA SER A 29 -33.33 1.77 -6.51
C SER A 29 -34.32 1.75 -5.35
N ALA A 30 -34.07 0.92 -4.33
CA ALA A 30 -34.93 0.83 -3.15
C ALA A 30 -34.90 2.10 -2.29
N TYR A 31 -33.77 2.82 -2.21
CA TYR A 31 -33.64 4.10 -1.51
C TYR A 31 -34.38 5.21 -2.25
N LEU A 32 -34.34 5.24 -3.58
CA LEU A 32 -35.06 6.20 -4.41
C LEU A 32 -36.58 6.05 -4.29
N GLU A 33 -37.09 4.81 -4.14
CA GLU A 33 -38.52 4.55 -3.88
C GLU A 33 -38.98 5.06 -2.51
N ASN A 34 -38.09 5.05 -1.52
CA ASN A 34 -38.36 5.53 -0.16
C ASN A 34 -37.15 6.26 0.46
N ARG A 35 -37.07 7.56 0.13
CA ARG A 35 -35.97 8.46 0.61
C ARG A 35 -35.92 8.63 2.13
N ASN A 36 -36.99 8.29 2.86
CA ASN A 36 -36.99 8.31 4.32
C ASN A 36 -36.38 7.03 4.93
N ASN A 37 -35.98 6.07 4.10
CA ASN A 37 -35.26 4.89 4.59
C ASN A 37 -33.76 5.17 4.72
N PHE A 38 -33.40 5.96 5.73
CA PHE A 38 -32.02 6.38 5.98
C PHE A 38 -31.07 5.19 6.22
N SER A 39 -31.57 4.05 6.69
CA SER A 39 -30.75 2.83 6.79
C SER A 39 -30.27 2.33 5.43
N MET A 40 -31.10 2.43 4.38
CA MET A 40 -30.68 2.10 3.02
C MET A 40 -29.67 3.11 2.47
N GLY A 41 -29.88 4.40 2.73
CA GLY A 41 -28.92 5.44 2.35
C GLY A 41 -27.54 5.23 2.96
N ARG A 42 -27.47 4.88 4.28
CA ARG A 42 -26.21 4.51 4.95
C ARG A 42 -25.54 3.30 4.31
N LYS A 43 -26.33 2.27 3.97
CA LYS A 43 -25.80 1.08 3.27
C LYS A 43 -25.24 1.44 1.90
N ALA A 44 -25.94 2.32 1.14
CA ALA A 44 -25.45 2.82 -0.14
C ALA A 44 -24.12 3.56 0.03
N ALA A 45 -24.01 4.48 1.01
CA ALA A 45 -22.76 5.18 1.32
C ALA A 45 -21.60 4.22 1.67
N LYS A 46 -21.85 3.19 2.48
CA LYS A 46 -20.86 2.14 2.78
C LYS A 46 -20.38 1.41 1.54
N ILE A 47 -21.29 1.08 0.63
CA ILE A 47 -20.93 0.39 -0.62
C ILE A 47 -20.14 1.32 -1.53
N CYS A 48 -20.51 2.60 -1.64
CA CYS A 48 -19.71 3.59 -2.36
C CYS A 48 -18.27 3.66 -1.84
N LEU A 49 -18.07 3.70 -0.51
CA LEU A 49 -16.74 3.67 0.09
C LEU A 49 -15.98 2.36 -0.20
N SER A 50 -16.68 1.22 -0.26
CA SER A 50 -16.08 -0.05 -0.64
C SER A 50 -15.61 -0.04 -2.09
N ILE A 51 -16.42 0.49 -3.02
CA ILE A 51 -16.07 0.66 -4.43
C ILE A 51 -14.88 1.61 -4.58
N SER A 52 -14.90 2.74 -3.87
CA SER A 52 -13.79 3.70 -3.85
C SER A 52 -12.46 3.05 -3.46
N LYS A 53 -12.45 2.26 -2.37
CA LYS A 53 -11.26 1.49 -1.95
C LYS A 53 -10.83 0.46 -3.00
N GLY A 54 -11.77 -0.15 -3.70
CA GLY A 54 -11.49 -1.06 -4.81
C GLY A 54 -10.76 -0.34 -5.95
N TYR A 55 -11.27 0.82 -6.39
CA TYR A 55 -10.63 1.64 -7.42
C TYR A 55 -9.26 2.18 -7.01
N GLN A 56 -9.08 2.56 -5.74
CA GLN A 56 -7.78 2.95 -5.22
C GLN A 56 -6.75 1.80 -5.35
N LYS A 57 -7.15 0.55 -5.11
CA LYS A 57 -6.26 -0.61 -5.24
C LYS A 57 -5.79 -0.88 -6.67
N ILE A 58 -6.57 -0.47 -7.68
CA ILE A 58 -6.18 -0.56 -9.10
C ILE A 58 -5.64 0.76 -9.66
N ASN A 59 -5.32 1.72 -8.78
CA ASN A 59 -4.79 3.05 -9.09
C ASN A 59 -5.71 3.94 -9.95
N ASP A 60 -7.02 3.64 -10.01
CA ASP A 60 -8.01 4.52 -10.64
C ASP A 60 -8.53 5.54 -9.61
N TYR A 61 -7.70 6.53 -9.33
CA TYR A 61 -7.99 7.54 -8.30
C TYR A 61 -9.17 8.45 -8.67
N ASN A 62 -9.44 8.65 -9.95
CA ASN A 62 -10.58 9.45 -10.38
C ASN A 62 -11.92 8.77 -10.04
N GLN A 63 -12.03 7.48 -10.34
CA GLN A 63 -13.20 6.70 -9.95
C GLN A 63 -13.30 6.56 -8.43
N SER A 64 -12.17 6.40 -7.73
CA SER A 64 -12.15 6.39 -6.27
C SER A 64 -12.76 7.67 -5.68
N ASN A 65 -12.36 8.86 -6.17
CA ASN A 65 -12.92 10.13 -5.74
C ASN A 65 -14.41 10.22 -6.06
N THR A 66 -14.84 9.83 -7.28
CA THR A 66 -16.25 9.87 -7.69
C THR A 66 -17.15 9.08 -6.73
N TYR A 67 -16.76 7.87 -6.35
CA TYR A 67 -17.55 7.07 -5.41
C TYR A 67 -17.45 7.57 -3.97
N THR A 68 -16.37 8.22 -3.58
CA THR A 68 -16.27 8.89 -2.27
C THR A 68 -17.21 10.10 -2.21
N ASP A 69 -17.26 10.92 -3.24
CA ASP A 69 -18.19 12.05 -3.35
C ASP A 69 -19.65 11.60 -3.31
N GLN A 70 -19.98 10.49 -4.00
CA GLN A 70 -21.33 9.90 -3.90
C GLN A 70 -21.67 9.48 -2.48
N ALA A 71 -20.72 8.90 -1.73
CA ALA A 71 -20.93 8.55 -0.32
C ALA A 71 -21.20 9.79 0.52
N ILE A 72 -20.43 10.86 0.36
CA ILE A 72 -20.63 12.15 1.06
C ILE A 72 -22.00 12.73 0.72
N THR A 73 -22.37 12.79 -0.56
CA THR A 73 -23.67 13.31 -0.99
C THR A 73 -24.83 12.54 -0.36
N LEU A 74 -24.75 11.21 -0.30
CA LEU A 74 -25.78 10.37 0.35
C LEU A 74 -25.89 10.68 1.85
N LEU A 75 -24.76 10.89 2.52
CA LEU A 75 -24.73 11.24 3.93
C LEU A 75 -25.30 12.65 4.17
N ASP A 76 -24.98 13.62 3.32
CA ASP A 76 -25.56 14.97 3.36
C ASP A 76 -27.09 14.93 3.24
N GLU A 77 -27.62 14.14 2.30
CA GLU A 77 -29.08 13.95 2.16
C GLU A 77 -29.70 13.36 3.43
N ILE A 78 -29.06 12.38 4.06
CA ILE A 78 -29.57 11.70 5.26
C ILE A 78 -29.58 12.63 6.47
N THR A 79 -28.56 13.47 6.61
CA THR A 79 -28.36 14.30 7.83
C THR A 79 -28.94 15.69 7.68
N LYS A 80 -29.39 16.09 6.49
CA LYS A 80 -29.89 17.45 6.20
C LYS A 80 -30.95 17.94 7.19
N ASP A 81 -31.94 17.09 7.48
CA ASP A 81 -33.08 17.42 8.33
C ASP A 81 -33.13 16.58 9.62
N ASN A 82 -32.05 15.85 9.91
CA ASN A 82 -31.95 14.93 11.03
C ASN A 82 -30.67 15.16 11.83
N LEU A 83 -30.71 14.92 13.12
CA LEU A 83 -29.49 14.85 13.91
C LEU A 83 -28.66 13.66 13.45
N PRO A 84 -27.37 13.86 13.13
CA PRO A 84 -26.48 12.77 12.70
C PRO A 84 -26.37 11.72 13.80
N LEU A 85 -26.51 10.45 13.44
CA LEU A 85 -26.19 9.34 14.32
C LEU A 85 -24.65 9.15 14.40
N GLU A 86 -24.20 8.46 15.43
CA GLU A 86 -22.81 8.03 15.56
C GLU A 86 -22.29 7.33 14.27
N GLU A 87 -23.13 6.48 13.66
CA GLU A 87 -22.80 5.80 12.41
C GLU A 87 -22.60 6.78 11.25
N ASP A 88 -23.39 7.87 11.18
CA ASP A 88 -23.25 8.91 10.16
C ASP A 88 -21.91 9.65 10.32
N GLN A 89 -21.57 10.04 11.53
CA GLN A 89 -20.28 10.68 11.84
C GLN A 89 -19.10 9.77 11.47
N TYR A 90 -19.18 8.49 11.82
CA TYR A 90 -18.16 7.50 11.43
C TYR A 90 -18.03 7.36 9.90
N LEU A 91 -19.14 7.33 9.18
CA LEU A 91 -19.14 7.23 7.71
C LEU A 91 -18.56 8.50 7.06
N TYR A 92 -18.92 9.69 7.57
CA TYR A 92 -18.31 10.95 7.12
C TYR A 92 -16.80 10.99 7.35
N ALA A 93 -16.36 10.65 8.55
CA ALA A 93 -14.94 10.58 8.87
C ALA A 93 -14.21 9.59 7.95
N SER A 94 -14.84 8.43 7.67
CA SER A 94 -14.30 7.40 6.76
C SER A 94 -14.25 7.87 5.31
N ALA A 95 -15.24 8.64 4.84
CA ALA A 95 -15.27 9.20 3.50
C ALA A 95 -14.18 10.27 3.33
N ASN A 96 -14.05 11.18 4.30
CA ASN A 96 -13.00 12.20 4.27
C ASN A 96 -11.59 11.58 4.35
N LEU A 97 -11.38 10.57 5.18
CA LEU A 97 -10.13 9.82 5.20
C LEU A 97 -9.83 9.19 3.82
N GLN A 98 -10.83 8.57 3.18
CA GLN A 98 -10.65 7.96 1.86
C GLN A 98 -10.34 9.01 0.78
N MET A 99 -11.02 10.17 0.80
CA MET A 99 -10.75 11.29 -0.10
C MET A 99 -9.34 11.82 0.09
N GLY A 100 -8.94 12.11 1.33
CA GLY A 100 -7.60 12.57 1.66
C GLY A 100 -6.50 11.61 1.17
N ILE A 101 -6.68 10.30 1.40
CA ILE A 101 -5.75 9.29 0.90
C ILE A 101 -5.65 9.34 -0.63
N THR A 102 -6.78 9.39 -1.35
CA THR A 102 -6.79 9.36 -2.80
C THR A 102 -6.19 10.61 -3.42
N LEU A 103 -6.46 11.78 -2.85
CA LEU A 103 -5.85 13.05 -3.26
C LEU A 103 -4.33 13.05 -3.01
N GLY A 104 -3.88 12.46 -1.90
CA GLY A 104 -2.45 12.28 -1.62
C GLY A 104 -1.72 11.42 -2.65
N PHE A 105 -2.39 10.41 -3.25
CA PHE A 105 -1.86 9.64 -4.39
C PHE A 105 -1.86 10.42 -5.71
N GLN A 106 -2.68 11.46 -5.84
CA GLN A 106 -2.71 12.36 -6.98
C GLN A 106 -1.78 13.58 -6.80
N ASP A 107 -0.93 13.57 -5.78
CA ASP A 107 -0.01 14.66 -5.39
C ASP A 107 -0.71 16.00 -5.07
N LYS A 108 -2.03 15.98 -4.80
CA LYS A 108 -2.84 17.12 -4.36
C LYS A 108 -2.74 17.29 -2.84
N TYR A 109 -1.55 17.61 -2.36
CA TYR A 109 -1.22 17.55 -0.93
C TYR A 109 -2.01 18.52 -0.06
N THR A 110 -2.25 19.74 -0.52
CA THR A 110 -3.04 20.72 0.25
C THR A 110 -4.48 20.25 0.46
N GLU A 111 -5.16 19.89 -0.63
CA GLU A 111 -6.52 19.36 -0.56
C GLU A 111 -6.57 18.05 0.27
N SER A 112 -5.56 17.19 0.11
CA SER A 112 -5.45 15.94 0.88
C SER A 112 -5.42 16.22 2.39
N ARG A 113 -4.61 17.18 2.85
CA ARG A 113 -4.53 17.53 4.29
C ARG A 113 -5.84 18.09 4.82
N GLU A 114 -6.54 18.95 4.07
CA GLU A 114 -7.84 19.49 4.48
C GLU A 114 -8.86 18.36 4.77
N TYR A 115 -8.94 17.36 3.90
CA TYR A 115 -9.81 16.20 4.13
C TYR A 115 -9.34 15.32 5.28
N LEU A 116 -8.02 15.14 5.44
CA LEU A 116 -7.46 14.36 6.54
C LEU A 116 -7.67 15.05 7.90
N GLU A 117 -7.48 16.36 8.00
CA GLU A 117 -7.74 17.14 9.19
C GLU A 117 -9.20 17.05 9.62
N TYR A 118 -10.13 17.16 8.66
CA TYR A 118 -11.55 16.94 8.92
C TYR A 118 -11.83 15.52 9.44
N ALA A 119 -11.25 14.50 8.81
CA ALA A 119 -11.40 13.12 9.27
C ALA A 119 -10.84 12.91 10.70
N ILE A 120 -9.68 13.49 11.00
CA ILE A 120 -9.05 13.44 12.32
C ILE A 120 -9.94 14.07 13.37
N ASP A 121 -10.51 15.26 13.09
CA ASP A 121 -11.42 15.93 14.02
C ASP A 121 -12.65 15.09 14.32
N GLN A 122 -13.30 14.54 13.29
CA GLN A 122 -14.48 13.68 13.47
C GLN A 122 -14.15 12.38 14.23
N PHE A 123 -13.01 11.72 13.94
CA PHE A 123 -12.62 10.55 14.71
C PHE A 123 -12.24 10.88 16.15
N ASN A 124 -11.64 12.04 16.42
CA ASN A 124 -11.36 12.52 17.79
C ASN A 124 -12.66 12.70 18.58
N GLN A 125 -13.70 13.29 17.97
CA GLN A 125 -15.01 13.44 18.60
C GLN A 125 -15.62 12.08 18.93
N LEU A 126 -15.57 11.11 18.01
CA LEU A 126 -16.05 9.75 18.23
C LEU A 126 -15.29 9.00 19.31
N VAL A 127 -13.96 9.13 19.36
CA VAL A 127 -13.11 8.54 20.40
C VAL A 127 -13.41 9.19 21.77
N THR A 128 -13.64 10.50 21.81
CA THR A 128 -14.00 11.21 23.04
C THR A 128 -15.37 10.78 23.57
N ALA A 129 -16.35 10.58 22.66
CA ALA A 129 -17.70 10.15 23.02
C ALA A 129 -17.74 8.67 23.46
N ILE A 130 -16.95 7.80 22.83
CA ILE A 130 -16.96 6.34 23.07
C ILE A 130 -15.51 5.83 23.13
N PRO A 131 -14.79 6.09 24.22
CA PRO A 131 -13.36 5.78 24.35
C PRO A 131 -13.03 4.29 24.25
N GLU A 132 -13.97 3.40 24.57
CA GLU A 132 -13.81 1.95 24.48
C GLU A 132 -13.93 1.41 23.05
N ASN A 133 -14.40 2.20 22.10
CA ASN A 133 -14.55 1.79 20.71
C ASN A 133 -13.19 1.81 19.98
N ARG A 134 -12.54 0.65 19.96
CA ARG A 134 -11.21 0.46 19.35
C ARG A 134 -11.18 0.70 17.85
N ASN A 135 -12.30 0.57 17.15
CA ASN A 135 -12.35 0.88 15.73
C ASN A 135 -12.16 2.38 15.50
N TYR A 136 -12.76 3.24 16.35
CA TYR A 136 -12.58 4.69 16.24
C TYR A 136 -11.15 5.10 16.52
N GLN A 137 -10.53 4.54 17.59
CA GLN A 137 -9.11 4.76 17.89
C GLN A 137 -8.21 4.33 16.73
N PHE A 138 -8.50 3.16 16.11
CA PHE A 138 -7.74 2.67 14.96
C PHE A 138 -7.85 3.59 13.74
N TYR A 139 -9.06 4.04 13.41
CA TYR A 139 -9.24 4.94 12.27
C TYR A 139 -8.69 6.33 12.52
N LEU A 140 -8.71 6.82 13.78
CA LEU A 140 -7.99 8.03 14.18
C LEU A 140 -6.49 7.88 13.94
N ALA A 141 -5.88 6.81 14.43
CA ALA A 141 -4.47 6.54 14.23
C ALA A 141 -4.12 6.42 12.73
N LYS A 142 -5.01 5.83 11.93
CA LYS A 142 -4.85 5.72 10.48
C LYS A 142 -4.92 7.07 9.78
N ALA A 143 -5.85 7.93 10.15
CA ALA A 143 -6.00 9.29 9.61
C ALA A 143 -4.77 10.14 9.94
N LEU A 144 -4.34 10.17 11.21
CA LEU A 144 -3.11 10.82 11.65
C LEU A 144 -1.89 10.35 10.87
N GLY A 145 -1.76 9.03 10.70
CA GLY A 145 -0.63 8.50 9.97
C GLY A 145 -0.64 8.82 8.48
N LYS A 146 -1.80 9.03 7.86
CA LYS A 146 -1.89 9.49 6.48
C LYS A 146 -1.59 10.98 6.36
N ASP A 147 -2.01 11.78 7.32
CA ASP A 147 -1.64 13.19 7.41
C ASP A 147 -0.12 13.35 7.61
N ALA A 148 0.48 12.59 8.52
CA ALA A 148 1.93 12.56 8.70
C ALA A 148 2.67 12.19 7.41
N GLU A 149 2.16 11.24 6.61
CA GLU A 149 2.74 10.87 5.32
C GLU A 149 2.78 12.07 4.35
N ILE A 150 1.70 12.83 4.27
CA ILE A 150 1.64 14.04 3.43
C ILE A 150 2.52 15.14 4.02
N ALA A 151 2.47 15.35 5.34
CA ALA A 151 3.31 16.31 6.05
C ALA A 151 4.81 16.06 5.82
N PHE A 152 5.26 14.81 5.85
CA PHE A 152 6.63 14.43 5.48
C PHE A 152 6.97 14.77 4.02
N LYS A 153 6.06 14.51 3.06
CA LYS A 153 6.28 14.81 1.65
C LYS A 153 6.38 16.31 1.38
N THR A 154 5.64 17.11 2.13
CA THR A 154 5.61 18.58 2.00
C THR A 154 6.64 19.31 2.87
N GLY A 155 7.35 18.58 3.76
CA GLY A 155 8.31 19.15 4.70
C GLY A 155 7.67 19.96 5.83
N ALA A 156 6.44 19.64 6.20
CA ALA A 156 5.74 20.32 7.30
C ALA A 156 6.39 20.00 8.66
N GLU A 157 6.50 20.99 9.52
CA GLU A 157 7.21 20.89 10.81
C GLU A 157 6.52 19.94 11.79
N ASP A 158 5.22 19.75 11.69
CA ASP A 158 4.39 18.89 12.54
C ASP A 158 4.44 17.39 12.19
N ALA A 159 5.07 17.03 11.07
CA ALA A 159 5.08 15.68 10.51
C ALA A 159 5.51 14.59 11.52
N VAL A 160 6.60 14.84 12.27
CA VAL A 160 7.11 13.89 13.28
C VAL A 160 6.12 13.75 14.44
N THR A 161 5.60 14.86 14.94
CA THR A 161 4.66 14.86 16.08
C THR A 161 3.38 14.10 15.75
N ILE A 162 2.81 14.33 14.54
CA ILE A 162 1.60 13.62 14.09
C ILE A 162 1.89 12.12 13.94
N ASN A 163 3.05 11.76 13.35
CA ASN A 163 3.46 10.37 13.19
C ASN A 163 3.61 9.65 14.54
N ASP A 164 4.27 10.28 15.51
CA ASP A 164 4.50 9.70 16.83
C ASP A 164 3.18 9.50 17.57
N TYR A 165 2.25 10.44 17.50
CA TYR A 165 0.93 10.29 18.08
C TYR A 165 0.14 9.14 17.45
N SER A 166 0.21 8.98 16.11
CA SER A 166 -0.37 7.81 15.43
C SER A 166 0.21 6.48 15.95
N ILE A 167 1.54 6.41 16.15
CA ILE A 167 2.22 5.23 16.66
C ILE A 167 1.83 4.94 18.12
N GLU A 168 1.70 5.96 18.95
CA GLU A 168 1.27 5.83 20.36
C GLU A 168 -0.13 5.19 20.44
N LEU A 169 -1.11 5.71 19.71
CA LEU A 169 -2.45 5.14 19.64
C LEU A 169 -2.46 3.68 19.18
N LEU A 170 -1.65 3.34 18.18
CA LEU A 170 -1.54 1.96 17.69
C LEU A 170 -0.88 1.04 18.72
N ASN A 171 0.11 1.51 19.47
CA ASN A 171 0.73 0.74 20.56
C ASN A 171 -0.27 0.47 21.68
N ASP A 172 -1.09 1.45 22.05
CA ASP A 172 -2.15 1.26 23.06
C ASP A 172 -3.18 0.23 22.60
N LEU A 173 -3.54 0.23 21.32
CA LEU A 173 -4.41 -0.78 20.73
C LEU A 173 -3.79 -2.19 20.78
N ILE A 174 -2.48 -2.33 20.50
CA ILE A 174 -1.75 -3.60 20.58
C ILE A 174 -1.69 -4.13 22.00
N ASN A 175 -1.38 -3.26 22.97
CA ASN A 175 -1.27 -3.64 24.38
C ASN A 175 -2.58 -4.18 24.93
N ASN A 176 -3.71 -3.63 24.47
CA ASN A 176 -5.03 -4.02 24.92
C ASN A 176 -5.64 -5.19 24.12
N ASN A 177 -5.32 -5.32 22.84
CA ASN A 177 -5.82 -6.39 21.95
C ASN A 177 -4.93 -6.52 20.72
N PRO A 178 -3.88 -7.34 20.77
CA PRO A 178 -2.92 -7.46 19.70
C PRO A 178 -3.59 -8.00 18.42
N ARG A 179 -3.53 -7.20 17.35
CA ARG A 179 -3.95 -7.58 15.99
C ARG A 179 -2.83 -7.24 15.01
N ASP A 180 -2.62 -8.12 14.05
CA ASP A 180 -1.58 -7.92 13.03
C ASP A 180 -1.78 -6.62 12.23
N ILE A 181 -3.04 -6.18 12.02
CA ILE A 181 -3.34 -4.93 11.32
C ILE A 181 -2.75 -3.70 12.04
N PHE A 182 -2.70 -3.68 13.38
CA PHE A 182 -2.11 -2.57 14.12
C PHE A 182 -0.59 -2.54 13.96
N LYS A 183 0.05 -3.71 14.04
CA LYS A 183 1.50 -3.84 13.76
C LYS A 183 1.82 -3.45 12.32
N PHE A 184 0.95 -3.78 11.38
CA PHE A 184 1.10 -3.40 9.99
C PHE A 184 1.06 -1.88 9.80
N GLU A 185 0.09 -1.20 10.39
CA GLU A 185 0.03 0.27 10.34
C GLU A 185 1.26 0.92 10.99
N ILE A 186 1.77 0.39 12.11
CA ILE A 186 3.03 0.86 12.71
C ILE A 186 4.20 0.67 11.75
N ALA A 187 4.30 -0.49 11.08
CA ALA A 187 5.34 -0.74 10.10
C ALA A 187 5.27 0.26 8.93
N GLN A 188 4.07 0.63 8.48
CA GLN A 188 3.86 1.67 7.47
C GLN A 188 4.37 3.04 7.94
N ARG A 189 4.13 3.41 9.23
CA ARG A 189 4.64 4.67 9.80
C ARG A 189 6.17 4.71 9.76
N PHE A 190 6.81 3.67 10.25
CA PHE A 190 8.27 3.56 10.23
C PHE A 190 8.85 3.53 8.81
N TYR A 191 8.21 2.83 7.88
CA TYR A 191 8.62 2.79 6.48
C TYR A 191 8.55 4.18 5.82
N THR A 192 7.42 4.88 5.98
CA THR A 192 7.23 6.23 5.43
C THR A 192 8.24 7.21 6.01
N PHE A 193 8.44 7.19 7.33
CA PHE A 193 9.42 8.05 7.98
C PHE A 193 10.86 7.73 7.50
N SER A 194 11.20 6.45 7.35
CA SER A 194 12.49 6.05 6.77
C SER A 194 12.70 6.64 5.38
N LYS A 195 11.70 6.60 4.50
CA LYS A 195 11.79 7.20 3.16
C LYS A 195 12.02 8.70 3.20
N THR A 196 11.37 9.41 4.11
CA THR A 196 11.58 10.85 4.30
C THR A 196 13.00 11.14 4.74
N LEU A 197 13.52 10.39 5.71
CA LEU A 197 14.91 10.54 6.17
C LEU A 197 15.92 10.27 5.05
N VAL A 198 15.64 9.32 4.16
CA VAL A 198 16.46 9.10 2.95
C VAL A 198 16.48 10.34 2.05
N SER A 199 15.35 11.00 1.84
CA SER A 199 15.27 12.20 1.02
C SER A 199 15.99 13.40 1.66
N GLN A 200 16.14 13.41 2.98
CA GLN A 200 16.88 14.39 3.76
C GLN A 200 18.38 14.07 3.89
N GLY A 201 18.82 12.91 3.40
CA GLY A 201 20.21 12.45 3.52
C GLY A 201 20.57 11.82 4.87
N GLU A 202 19.59 11.62 5.74
CA GLU A 202 19.74 11.04 7.09
C GLU A 202 19.75 9.49 7.06
N ASP A 203 20.67 8.92 6.27
CA ASP A 203 20.68 7.48 5.95
C ASP A 203 20.80 6.58 7.20
N SER A 204 21.47 7.01 8.27
CA SER A 204 21.61 6.24 9.52
C SER A 204 20.29 6.17 10.29
N ALA A 205 19.60 7.31 10.42
CA ALA A 205 18.29 7.38 11.05
C ALA A 205 17.25 6.61 10.21
N ALA A 206 17.32 6.74 8.88
CA ALA A 206 16.48 5.99 7.95
C ALA A 206 16.60 4.47 8.14
N ARG A 207 17.82 3.95 8.28
CA ARG A 207 18.05 2.50 8.57
C ARG A 207 17.42 2.08 9.89
N THR A 208 17.51 2.91 10.91
CA THR A 208 16.88 2.62 12.21
C THR A 208 15.39 2.47 12.07
N GLN A 209 14.72 3.40 11.40
CA GLN A 209 13.28 3.33 11.15
C GLN A 209 12.90 2.14 10.26
N ALA A 210 13.66 1.87 9.19
CA ALA A 210 13.43 0.70 8.33
C ALA A 210 13.54 -0.63 9.10
N ASN A 211 14.47 -0.74 10.04
CA ASN A 211 14.62 -1.94 10.87
C ASN A 211 13.46 -2.11 11.87
N LEU A 212 12.88 -1.00 12.41
CA LEU A 212 11.67 -1.06 13.22
C LEU A 212 10.47 -1.53 12.40
N ALA A 213 10.34 -1.04 11.16
CA ALA A 213 9.33 -1.54 10.23
C ALA A 213 9.51 -3.04 9.96
N LEU A 214 10.75 -3.50 9.69
CA LEU A 214 11.06 -4.89 9.40
C LEU A 214 10.72 -5.81 10.59
N LYS A 215 11.00 -5.38 11.82
CA LYS A 215 10.65 -6.14 13.02
C LYS A 215 9.14 -6.43 13.07
N ASN A 216 8.30 -5.42 12.87
CA ASN A 216 6.84 -5.58 12.87
C ASN A 216 6.36 -6.49 11.72
N LEU A 217 6.87 -6.29 10.49
CA LEU A 217 6.48 -7.10 9.33
C LEU A 217 6.92 -8.56 9.43
N LYS A 218 8.09 -8.84 10.01
CA LYS A 218 8.55 -10.22 10.26
C LYS A 218 7.64 -10.97 11.23
N GLU A 219 7.11 -10.30 12.26
CA GLU A 219 6.16 -10.91 13.20
C GLU A 219 4.83 -11.22 12.51
N ILE A 220 4.28 -10.28 11.73
CA ILE A 220 3.04 -10.47 10.98
C ILE A 220 3.16 -11.61 9.97
N ARG A 221 4.29 -11.68 9.24
CA ARG A 221 4.52 -12.73 8.23
C ARG A 221 4.50 -14.14 8.82
N LYS A 222 4.92 -14.32 10.09
CA LYS A 222 4.81 -15.61 10.78
C LYS A 222 3.36 -16.05 10.98
N ASN A 223 2.46 -15.10 11.24
CA ASN A 223 1.05 -15.35 11.51
C ASN A 223 0.24 -15.50 10.21
N GLN A 224 0.59 -14.72 9.18
CA GLN A 224 -0.15 -14.61 7.93
C GLN A 224 0.80 -14.67 6.71
N PRO A 225 1.45 -15.82 6.46
CA PRO A 225 2.46 -15.94 5.40
C PRO A 225 1.89 -15.78 3.99
N SER A 226 0.60 -16.06 3.78
CA SER A 226 -0.08 -15.94 2.48
C SER A 226 -0.74 -14.59 2.22
N ASN A 227 -0.64 -13.63 3.16
CA ASN A 227 -1.23 -12.31 2.95
C ASN A 227 -0.40 -11.49 1.95
N ILE A 228 -0.96 -11.30 0.75
CA ILE A 228 -0.32 -10.64 -0.39
C ILE A 228 0.10 -9.20 -0.05
N GLU A 229 -0.75 -8.44 0.64
CA GLU A 229 -0.45 -7.05 1.00
C GLU A 229 0.77 -6.96 1.93
N PHE A 230 0.86 -7.86 2.92
CA PHE A 230 2.01 -7.92 3.82
C PHE A 230 3.29 -8.35 3.08
N GLN A 231 3.19 -9.29 2.13
CA GLN A 231 4.33 -9.71 1.31
C GLN A 231 4.84 -8.56 0.43
N ILE A 232 3.96 -7.82 -0.25
CA ILE A 232 4.33 -6.66 -1.08
C ILE A 232 5.06 -5.61 -0.26
N ASN A 233 4.51 -5.23 0.89
CA ASN A 233 5.11 -4.21 1.76
C ASN A 233 6.45 -4.67 2.34
N THR A 234 6.58 -5.95 2.68
CA THR A 234 7.86 -6.51 3.14
C THR A 234 8.92 -6.50 2.05
N ALA A 235 8.55 -6.85 0.80
CA ALA A 235 9.48 -6.78 -0.32
C ALA A 235 9.92 -5.34 -0.62
N GLN A 236 9.02 -4.37 -0.54
CA GLN A 236 9.35 -2.94 -0.70
C GLN A 236 10.33 -2.47 0.38
N LEU A 237 10.12 -2.91 1.63
CA LEU A 237 11.02 -2.59 2.74
C LEU A 237 12.41 -3.21 2.55
N PHE A 238 12.51 -4.45 2.08
CA PHE A 238 13.81 -5.06 1.79
C PHE A 238 14.57 -4.31 0.69
N ARG A 239 13.87 -3.79 -0.34
CA ARG A 239 14.51 -2.95 -1.36
C ARG A 239 15.04 -1.63 -0.77
N LEU A 240 14.28 -0.99 0.12
CA LEU A 240 14.74 0.20 0.84
C LEU A 240 15.98 -0.09 1.68
N LEU A 241 15.96 -1.19 2.45
CA LEU A 241 17.11 -1.63 3.25
C LEU A 241 18.32 -1.97 2.38
N THR A 242 18.12 -2.58 1.22
CA THR A 242 19.19 -2.82 0.22
C THR A 242 19.89 -1.51 -0.15
N GLU A 243 19.14 -0.47 -0.52
CA GLU A 243 19.72 0.82 -0.89
C GLU A 243 20.44 1.50 0.29
N LEU A 244 19.87 1.45 1.49
CA LEU A 244 20.47 2.02 2.69
C LEU A 244 21.76 1.31 3.11
N HIS A 245 21.82 -0.02 3.02
CA HIS A 245 23.04 -0.78 3.32
C HIS A 245 24.09 -0.65 2.22
N LYS A 246 23.67 -0.48 0.96
CA LYS A 246 24.59 -0.17 -0.15
C LYS A 246 25.32 1.16 0.08
N LYS A 247 24.61 2.22 0.50
CA LYS A 247 25.22 3.50 0.88
C LYS A 247 26.20 3.36 2.09
N ALA A 248 25.89 2.43 2.98
CA ALA A 248 26.76 2.12 4.14
C ALA A 248 27.96 1.23 3.81
N GLY A 249 28.06 0.67 2.59
CA GLY A 249 29.11 -0.26 2.20
C GLY A 249 28.97 -1.68 2.78
N ASP A 250 27.80 -2.03 3.34
CA ASP A 250 27.51 -3.33 3.94
C ASP A 250 27.02 -4.32 2.89
N THR A 251 27.94 -4.88 2.13
CA THR A 251 27.65 -5.75 0.97
C THR A 251 26.94 -7.04 1.37
N GLU A 252 27.23 -7.61 2.53
CA GLU A 252 26.57 -8.84 3.01
C GLU A 252 25.08 -8.60 3.22
N LYS A 253 24.71 -7.51 3.92
CA LYS A 253 23.32 -7.13 4.14
C LYS A 253 22.60 -6.77 2.84
N VAL A 254 23.28 -6.12 1.91
CA VAL A 254 22.74 -5.83 0.59
C VAL A 254 22.29 -7.11 -0.11
N ILE A 255 23.13 -8.15 -0.13
CA ILE A 255 22.80 -9.42 -0.80
C ILE A 255 21.70 -10.17 -0.03
N GLU A 256 21.78 -10.21 1.32
CA GLU A 256 20.71 -10.79 2.14
C GLU A 256 19.35 -10.20 1.79
N TYR A 257 19.24 -8.87 1.77
CA TYR A 257 17.95 -8.21 1.50
C TYR A 257 17.51 -8.31 0.04
N CYS A 258 18.44 -8.36 -0.92
CA CYS A 258 18.10 -8.66 -2.32
C CYS A 258 17.49 -10.06 -2.45
N ARG A 259 18.07 -11.08 -1.81
CA ARG A 259 17.56 -12.46 -1.84
C ARG A 259 16.19 -12.56 -1.16
N GLU A 260 15.99 -11.89 -0.03
CA GLU A 260 14.69 -11.84 0.66
C GLU A 260 13.61 -11.15 -0.20
N ALA A 261 13.92 -10.02 -0.83
CA ALA A 261 12.99 -9.33 -1.73
C ALA A 261 12.62 -10.19 -2.93
N LEU A 262 13.62 -10.86 -3.52
CA LEU A 262 13.43 -11.78 -4.65
C LEU A 262 12.51 -12.94 -4.29
N SER A 263 12.78 -13.62 -3.17
CA SER A 263 11.96 -14.75 -2.68
C SER A 263 10.50 -14.37 -2.49
N LEU A 264 10.23 -13.17 -1.97
CA LEU A 264 8.86 -12.66 -1.83
C LEU A 264 8.21 -12.38 -3.19
N SER A 265 8.95 -11.81 -4.14
CA SER A 265 8.44 -11.53 -5.49
C SER A 265 8.16 -12.82 -6.27
N GLU A 266 8.95 -13.88 -6.08
CA GLU A 266 8.68 -15.22 -6.61
C GLU A 266 7.39 -15.81 -6.03
N THR A 267 7.21 -15.76 -4.72
CA THR A 267 6.00 -16.23 -4.03
C THR A 267 4.74 -15.48 -4.51
N LEU A 268 4.83 -14.16 -4.69
CA LEU A 268 3.73 -13.34 -5.20
C LEU A 268 3.33 -13.78 -6.62
N LEU A 269 4.30 -14.07 -7.49
CA LEU A 269 4.01 -14.51 -8.85
C LEU A 269 3.38 -15.92 -8.88
N GLU A 270 3.77 -16.82 -7.98
CA GLU A 270 3.14 -18.14 -7.85
C GLU A 270 1.68 -18.04 -7.41
N THR A 271 1.38 -17.13 -6.47
CA THR A 271 0.01 -16.86 -6.03
C THR A 271 -0.85 -16.32 -7.19
N ASP A 272 -0.30 -15.46 -8.04
CA ASP A 272 -0.99 -14.88 -9.19
C ASP A 272 -1.33 -15.91 -10.29
N ARG A 273 -0.61 -17.03 -10.38
CA ARG A 273 -0.93 -18.10 -11.36
C ARG A 273 -2.30 -18.72 -11.14
N ASN A 274 -2.80 -18.67 -9.92
CA ASN A 274 -4.06 -19.25 -9.51
C ASN A 274 -5.26 -18.28 -9.65
N VAL A 275 -5.03 -17.02 -10.05
CA VAL A 275 -6.06 -15.98 -10.21
C VAL A 275 -6.22 -15.67 -11.70
N GLU A 276 -7.39 -15.97 -12.27
CA GLU A 276 -7.58 -15.93 -13.74
C GLU A 276 -7.63 -14.53 -14.37
N ASP A 277 -7.93 -13.43 -13.65
CA ASP A 277 -8.50 -12.23 -14.31
C ASP A 277 -7.78 -10.88 -14.12
N ASN A 278 -6.53 -10.81 -13.66
CA ASN A 278 -5.92 -9.48 -13.46
C ASN A 278 -4.57 -9.29 -14.17
N ASN A 279 -4.62 -9.03 -15.50
CA ASN A 279 -3.43 -8.86 -16.32
C ASN A 279 -2.51 -7.72 -15.87
N SER A 280 -3.04 -6.59 -15.34
CA SER A 280 -2.22 -5.44 -14.94
C SER A 280 -1.43 -5.69 -13.65
N ILE A 281 -2.07 -6.29 -12.63
CA ILE A 281 -1.40 -6.65 -11.37
C ILE A 281 -0.35 -7.73 -11.61
N LYS A 282 -0.68 -8.76 -12.40
CA LYS A 282 0.29 -9.80 -12.80
C LYS A 282 1.49 -9.22 -13.53
N LEU A 283 1.26 -8.21 -14.36
CA LEU A 283 2.33 -7.53 -15.08
C LEU A 283 3.24 -6.73 -14.14
N GLU A 284 2.64 -6.04 -13.18
CA GLU A 284 3.39 -5.30 -12.16
C GLU A 284 4.24 -6.24 -11.28
N HIS A 285 3.68 -7.38 -10.83
CA HIS A 285 4.43 -8.37 -10.06
C HIS A 285 5.59 -8.97 -10.87
N ARG A 286 5.37 -9.24 -12.17
CA ARG A 286 6.45 -9.68 -13.07
C ARG A 286 7.54 -8.61 -13.25
N SER A 287 7.16 -7.34 -13.41
CA SER A 287 8.12 -6.25 -13.52
C SER A 287 8.95 -6.09 -12.24
N ARG A 288 8.31 -6.24 -11.07
CA ARG A 288 9.01 -6.24 -9.77
C ARG A 288 9.99 -7.41 -9.67
N LEU A 289 9.56 -8.61 -10.03
CA LEU A 289 10.41 -9.81 -10.01
C LEU A 289 11.63 -9.65 -10.94
N ALA A 290 11.42 -9.16 -12.16
CA ALA A 290 12.52 -8.91 -13.10
C ALA A 290 13.55 -7.92 -12.53
N ARG A 291 13.06 -6.86 -11.88
CA ARG A 291 13.90 -5.86 -11.19
C ARG A 291 14.69 -6.48 -10.05
N ASP A 292 14.08 -7.32 -9.21
CA ASP A 292 14.73 -7.95 -8.07
C ASP A 292 15.84 -8.92 -8.52
N TYR A 293 15.61 -9.71 -9.58
CA TYR A 293 16.66 -10.50 -10.20
C TYR A 293 17.82 -9.63 -10.70
N GLY A 294 17.52 -8.53 -11.39
CA GLY A 294 18.54 -7.62 -11.87
C GLY A 294 19.37 -6.99 -10.73
N LEU A 295 18.70 -6.53 -9.67
CA LEU A 295 19.37 -5.95 -8.49
C LEU A 295 20.25 -6.96 -7.77
N LEU A 296 19.80 -8.20 -7.62
CA LEU A 296 20.62 -9.28 -7.05
C LEU A 296 21.87 -9.48 -7.91
N GLY A 297 21.71 -9.71 -9.22
CA GLY A 297 22.83 -9.88 -10.14
C GLY A 297 23.84 -8.75 -10.06
N TRP A 298 23.39 -7.48 -10.07
CA TRP A 298 24.24 -6.30 -9.97
C TRP A 298 25.07 -6.22 -8.69
N ASN A 299 24.52 -6.66 -7.55
CA ASN A 299 25.24 -6.61 -6.29
C ASN A 299 26.19 -7.82 -6.12
N LEU A 300 25.83 -8.99 -6.66
CA LEU A 300 26.70 -10.18 -6.65
C LEU A 300 28.00 -9.97 -7.45
N VAL A 301 27.96 -9.30 -8.58
CA VAL A 301 29.16 -8.99 -9.40
C VAL A 301 30.24 -8.27 -8.58
N LYS A 302 29.87 -7.48 -7.58
CA LYS A 302 30.79 -6.69 -6.75
C LYS A 302 31.63 -7.55 -5.80
N LEU A 303 31.19 -8.76 -5.48
CA LEU A 303 31.93 -9.69 -4.62
C LEU A 303 33.16 -10.28 -5.32
N LYS A 304 33.18 -10.28 -6.66
CA LYS A 304 34.29 -10.83 -7.49
C LYS A 304 34.62 -12.31 -7.22
N ASP A 305 33.72 -13.03 -6.55
CA ASP A 305 33.82 -14.47 -6.37
C ASP A 305 33.20 -15.21 -7.56
N GLN A 306 33.82 -16.32 -8.01
CA GLN A 306 33.35 -17.03 -9.22
C GLN A 306 31.93 -17.60 -9.07
N TYR A 307 31.61 -18.11 -7.88
CA TYR A 307 30.27 -18.64 -7.61
C TYR A 307 29.21 -17.54 -7.69
N GLU A 308 29.50 -16.39 -7.09
CA GLU A 308 28.63 -15.22 -7.10
C GLU A 308 28.47 -14.61 -8.52
N ILE A 309 29.52 -14.68 -9.33
CA ILE A 309 29.47 -14.26 -10.74
C ILE A 309 28.53 -15.17 -11.56
N ASP A 310 28.56 -16.48 -11.31
CA ASP A 310 27.67 -17.43 -12.00
C ASP A 310 26.21 -17.24 -11.56
N GLU A 311 25.94 -16.99 -10.27
CA GLU A 311 24.62 -16.60 -9.76
C GLU A 311 24.16 -15.26 -10.37
N ALA A 312 25.04 -14.26 -10.45
CA ALA A 312 24.76 -12.97 -11.09
C ALA A 312 24.33 -13.14 -12.54
N ARG A 313 25.08 -13.97 -13.28
CA ARG A 313 24.75 -14.27 -14.70
C ARG A 313 23.39 -14.92 -14.84
N LYS A 314 23.04 -15.87 -13.96
CA LYS A 314 21.73 -16.50 -13.93
C LYS A 314 20.64 -15.47 -13.62
N SER A 315 20.85 -14.63 -12.65
CA SER A 315 19.91 -13.58 -12.22
C SER A 315 19.64 -12.58 -13.35
N PHE A 316 20.67 -12.10 -14.05
CA PHE A 316 20.46 -11.21 -15.20
C PHE A 316 19.72 -11.89 -16.36
N LYS A 317 19.96 -13.18 -16.61
CA LYS A 317 19.22 -13.94 -17.64
C LYS A 317 17.73 -14.06 -17.29
N GLU A 318 17.39 -14.35 -16.03
CA GLU A 318 15.99 -14.41 -15.60
C GLU A 318 15.33 -13.02 -15.68
N SER A 319 16.01 -11.96 -15.25
CA SER A 319 15.55 -10.58 -15.40
C SER A 319 15.23 -10.26 -16.88
N GLN A 320 16.19 -10.51 -17.78
CA GLN A 320 16.03 -10.27 -19.21
C GLN A 320 14.86 -11.07 -19.82
N LYS A 321 14.74 -12.34 -19.46
CA LYS A 321 13.66 -13.22 -19.91
C LYS A 321 12.28 -12.68 -19.50
N ILE A 322 12.11 -12.29 -18.25
CA ILE A 322 10.83 -11.77 -17.73
C ILE A 322 10.47 -10.45 -18.43
N TYR A 323 11.41 -9.51 -18.58
CA TYR A 323 11.16 -8.27 -19.30
C TYR A 323 10.79 -8.52 -20.76
N LYS A 324 11.42 -9.49 -21.43
CA LYS A 324 11.06 -9.90 -22.80
C LYS A 324 9.62 -10.44 -22.87
N GLU A 325 9.19 -11.23 -21.90
CA GLU A 325 7.82 -11.74 -21.81
C GLU A 325 6.80 -10.61 -21.61
N ILE A 326 7.16 -9.58 -20.84
CA ILE A 326 6.34 -8.37 -20.66
C ILE A 326 6.22 -7.62 -21.99
N LEU A 327 7.32 -7.42 -22.71
CA LEU A 327 7.36 -6.70 -23.99
C LEU A 327 6.61 -7.42 -25.12
N ILE A 328 6.48 -8.75 -25.07
CA ILE A 328 5.62 -9.49 -26.01
C ILE A 328 4.14 -9.11 -25.83
N LYS A 329 3.71 -8.82 -24.59
CA LYS A 329 2.32 -8.44 -24.28
C LYS A 329 2.09 -6.94 -24.43
N GLU A 330 3.06 -6.14 -24.01
CA GLU A 330 3.03 -4.68 -24.00
C GLU A 330 4.30 -4.11 -24.64
N PRO A 331 4.40 -4.06 -25.95
CA PRO A 331 5.60 -3.59 -26.65
C PRO A 331 6.00 -2.15 -26.32
N SER A 332 5.04 -1.30 -25.93
CA SER A 332 5.25 0.10 -25.57
C SER A 332 5.58 0.33 -24.10
N ASN A 333 5.76 -0.71 -23.28
CA ASN A 333 6.09 -0.58 -21.87
C ASN A 333 7.55 -0.11 -21.70
N ILE A 334 7.71 1.17 -21.40
CA ILE A 334 9.01 1.85 -21.32
C ILE A 334 9.89 1.24 -20.21
N ASP A 335 9.32 0.95 -19.05
CA ASP A 335 10.07 0.35 -17.93
C ASP A 335 10.64 -1.02 -18.31
N ALA A 336 9.83 -1.83 -19.01
CA ALA A 336 10.28 -3.14 -19.48
C ALA A 336 11.34 -3.04 -20.58
N GLN A 337 11.24 -2.05 -21.49
CA GLN A 337 12.27 -1.79 -22.50
C GLN A 337 13.61 -1.43 -21.84
N GLN A 338 13.58 -0.49 -20.88
CA GLN A 338 14.77 -0.06 -20.16
C GLN A 338 15.38 -1.18 -19.32
N GLY A 339 14.53 -1.94 -18.60
CA GLY A 339 14.97 -3.06 -17.79
C GLY A 339 15.59 -4.20 -18.62
N TYR A 340 15.01 -4.53 -19.77
CA TYR A 340 15.54 -5.50 -20.72
C TYR A 340 16.93 -5.09 -21.24
N GLN A 341 17.05 -3.83 -21.68
CA GLN A 341 18.31 -3.30 -22.20
C GLN A 341 19.39 -3.34 -21.11
N TRP A 342 19.08 -2.84 -19.92
CA TRP A 342 20.01 -2.84 -18.79
C TRP A 342 20.51 -4.25 -18.43
N ALA A 343 19.61 -5.23 -18.31
CA ALA A 343 19.99 -6.61 -18.02
C ALA A 343 20.87 -7.22 -19.12
N SER A 344 20.60 -6.85 -20.39
CA SER A 344 21.39 -7.27 -21.55
C SER A 344 22.81 -6.69 -21.51
N ASP A 345 22.94 -5.41 -21.19
CA ASP A 345 24.23 -4.72 -21.09
C ASP A 345 25.09 -5.32 -19.96
N CYS A 346 24.48 -5.59 -18.78
CA CYS A 346 25.15 -6.26 -17.69
C CYS A 346 25.67 -7.67 -18.08
N LEU A 347 24.91 -8.44 -18.84
CA LEU A 347 25.36 -9.75 -19.35
C LEU A 347 26.56 -9.62 -20.30
N VAL A 348 26.53 -8.62 -21.22
CA VAL A 348 27.66 -8.36 -22.14
C VAL A 348 28.93 -7.98 -21.37
N GLU A 349 28.82 -7.14 -20.35
CA GLU A 349 29.96 -6.76 -19.51
C GLU A 349 30.54 -7.95 -18.74
N LEU A 350 29.70 -8.82 -18.21
CA LEU A 350 30.15 -10.04 -17.51
C LEU A 350 30.88 -11.01 -18.45
N PHE A 351 30.47 -11.11 -19.72
CA PHE A 351 31.21 -11.94 -20.70
C PHE A 351 32.58 -11.36 -21.04
N LYS A 352 32.71 -10.04 -21.15
CA LYS A 352 33.99 -9.37 -21.43
C LYS A 352 34.98 -9.48 -20.27
N SER A 353 34.51 -9.51 -19.03
CA SER A 353 35.35 -9.63 -17.83
C SER A 353 35.79 -11.06 -17.53
N SER A 354 35.17 -12.05 -18.17
CA SER A 354 35.48 -13.50 -18.01
C SER A 354 36.39 -14.06 -19.13
N SER A 355 36.69 -13.21 -20.14
CA SER A 355 37.63 -13.50 -21.24
C SER A 355 38.97 -12.85 -20.98
#